data_125dcfbac5ea38819fe2efd1edd2dd22
#
_entry.id   125dcfbac5ea38819fe2efd1edd2dd22
#
_cell.length_a   1.000
_cell.length_b   1.000
_cell.length_c   1.000
_cell.angle_alpha   90.00
_cell.angle_beta   90.00
_cell.angle_gamma   90.00
#
_symmetry.space_group_name_H-M   'P 1'
#
loop_
_entity.id
_entity.type
_entity.pdbx_description
1 polymer ?
#
loop_
_entity_poly.entity_id
_entity_poly.type
_entity_poly.pdbx_seq_one_letter_code
_entity_poly.pdbx_strand_id
1 'polypeptide(L)'
;MRKSLILDTSVLLYDKESIHSFPGNDVILPFTVLDELDRKKEAPGLLGESARYVNRFLDDLRSLGRLDEGVLIEDIDQTITILTQEDTQPAKELGLDTGKGDNRIISVALCCLLYTSDAADE
;
A
#
# COMPACT_ATOMS: atom_id res chain seq x y z
N MET A 1 -0.56 -5.75 19.24
CA MET A 1 -0.15 -6.74 18.21
C MET A 1 0.05 -6.06 16.87
N ARG A 2 1.20 -6.27 16.26
CA ARG A 2 1.51 -5.68 14.96
C ARG A 2 0.69 -6.35 13.85
N LYS A 3 0.07 -5.56 13.00
CA LYS A 3 -0.75 -6.04 11.90
C LYS A 3 -0.20 -5.57 10.57
N SER A 4 -0.47 -6.31 9.51
CA SER A 4 -0.17 -5.89 8.15
C SER A 4 -1.44 -5.36 7.51
N LEU A 5 -1.40 -4.10 7.09
CA LEU A 5 -2.56 -3.39 6.55
C LEU A 5 -2.27 -3.00 5.11
N ILE A 6 -3.21 -3.29 4.23
CA ILE A 6 -3.11 -2.90 2.82
C ILE A 6 -4.03 -1.70 2.61
N LEU A 7 -3.47 -0.61 2.11
CA LEU A 7 -4.24 0.60 1.83
C LEU A 7 -4.57 0.67 0.35
N ASP A 8 -5.84 0.92 0.06
CA ASP A 8 -6.32 1.16 -1.29
C ASP A 8 -6.09 2.60 -1.71
N THR A 9 -6.02 2.84 -3.01
CA THR A 9 -5.87 4.17 -3.59
C THR A 9 -6.95 5.13 -3.07
N SER A 10 -8.20 4.66 -3.01
CA SER A 10 -9.33 5.49 -2.56
C SER A 10 -9.12 6.02 -1.15
N VAL A 11 -8.59 5.22 -0.25
CA VAL A 11 -8.32 5.64 1.13
C VAL A 11 -7.29 6.77 1.14
N LEU A 12 -6.21 6.62 0.38
CA LEU A 12 -5.13 7.61 0.32
C LEU A 12 -5.56 8.91 -0.35
N LEU A 13 -6.41 8.83 -1.37
CA LEU A 13 -6.91 10.02 -2.05
C LEU A 13 -7.96 10.75 -1.23
N TYR A 14 -8.76 10.03 -0.46
CA TYR A 14 -9.77 10.61 0.41
C TYR A 14 -9.14 11.25 1.65
N ASP A 15 -8.16 10.58 2.23
CA ASP A 15 -7.45 11.07 3.41
C ASP A 15 -5.95 10.79 3.25
N LYS A 16 -5.23 11.80 2.78
CA LYS A 16 -3.80 11.68 2.50
C LYS A 16 -2.97 11.32 3.72
N GLU A 17 -3.43 11.71 4.91
CA GLU A 17 -2.71 11.44 6.14
C GLU A 17 -2.87 10.00 6.61
N SER A 18 -3.77 9.23 5.98
CA SER A 18 -3.93 7.81 6.32
C SER A 18 -2.65 7.01 6.10
N ILE A 19 -1.77 7.48 5.20
CA ILE A 19 -0.49 6.78 4.92
C ILE A 19 0.37 6.63 6.17
N HIS A 20 0.24 7.49 7.15
CA HIS A 20 1.00 7.43 8.41
C HIS A 20 0.11 7.44 9.65
N SER A 21 -1.11 6.90 9.53
CA SER A 21 -2.11 6.91 10.61
C SER A 21 -2.28 5.56 11.30
N PHE A 22 -1.34 4.64 11.12
CA PHE A 22 -1.44 3.28 11.69
C PHE A 22 -0.20 2.93 12.51
N PRO A 23 0.05 3.69 13.59
CA PRO A 23 1.26 3.44 14.41
C PRO A 23 1.27 2.02 14.96
N GLY A 24 2.47 1.44 15.04
CA GLY A 24 2.66 0.08 15.52
C GLY A 24 2.31 -1.00 14.52
N ASN A 25 2.02 -0.66 13.26
CA ASN A 25 1.61 -1.63 12.25
C ASN A 25 2.49 -1.54 11.00
N ASP A 26 2.39 -2.56 10.16
CA ASP A 26 3.04 -2.58 8.85
C ASP A 26 2.02 -2.18 7.79
N VAL A 27 2.30 -1.13 7.02
CA VAL A 27 1.45 -0.69 5.92
C VAL A 27 2.06 -1.19 4.62
N ILE A 28 1.25 -1.83 3.80
CA ILE A 28 1.67 -2.42 2.54
C ILE A 28 0.92 -1.72 1.40
N LEU A 29 1.66 -1.25 0.42
CA LEU A 29 1.11 -0.58 -0.75
C LEU A 29 1.37 -1.44 -1.99
N PRO A 30 0.32 -1.97 -2.62
CA PRO A 30 0.47 -2.66 -3.89
C PRO A 30 0.98 -1.72 -4.98
N PHE A 31 1.73 -2.24 -5.93
CA PHE A 31 2.27 -1.43 -7.02
C PHE A 31 1.17 -0.71 -7.82
N THR A 32 0.01 -1.35 -8.01
CA THR A 32 -1.13 -0.71 -8.69
C THR A 32 -1.60 0.56 -8.00
N VAL A 33 -1.53 0.60 -6.68
CA VAL A 33 -1.88 1.81 -5.92
C VAL A 33 -0.91 2.94 -6.27
N LEU A 34 0.37 2.64 -6.34
CA LEU A 34 1.37 3.65 -6.71
C LEU A 34 1.16 4.17 -8.12
N ASP A 35 0.84 3.27 -9.06
CA ASP A 35 0.58 3.64 -10.44
C ASP A 35 -0.64 4.57 -10.54
N GLU A 36 -1.69 4.25 -9.80
CA GLU A 36 -2.88 5.11 -9.76
C GLU A 36 -2.60 6.47 -9.14
N LEU A 37 -1.81 6.50 -8.06
CA LEU A 37 -1.43 7.77 -7.43
C LEU A 37 -0.61 8.63 -8.39
N ASP A 38 0.29 8.02 -9.13
CA ASP A 38 1.09 8.76 -10.11
C ASP A 38 0.21 9.38 -11.20
N ARG A 39 -0.79 8.64 -11.67
CA ARG A 39 -1.72 9.15 -12.67
C ARG A 39 -2.61 10.26 -12.13
N LYS A 40 -2.90 10.29 -10.84
CA LYS A 40 -3.80 11.28 -10.22
C LYS A 40 -3.08 12.56 -9.76
N LYS A 41 -1.76 12.58 -9.74
CA LYS A 41 -1.03 13.74 -9.22
C LYS A 41 -1.25 15.01 -10.03
N GLU A 42 -1.67 14.89 -11.30
CA GLU A 42 -1.97 16.03 -12.16
C GLU A 42 -3.44 16.48 -12.06
N ALA A 43 -4.27 15.76 -11.30
CA ALA A 43 -5.68 16.11 -11.16
C ALA A 43 -5.84 17.43 -10.38
N PRO A 44 -6.88 18.22 -10.70
CA PRO A 44 -7.14 19.46 -9.95
C PRO A 44 -7.74 19.17 -8.57
N GLY A 45 -7.65 20.14 -7.68
CA GLY A 45 -8.31 20.11 -6.38
C GLY A 45 -7.67 19.13 -5.40
N LEU A 46 -8.48 18.66 -4.46
CA LEU A 46 -8.01 17.78 -3.38
C LEU A 46 -7.49 16.44 -3.85
N LEU A 47 -8.03 15.92 -4.94
CA LEU A 47 -7.60 14.65 -5.48
C LEU A 47 -6.11 14.67 -5.88
N GLY A 48 -5.72 15.65 -6.67
CA GLY A 48 -4.32 15.82 -7.06
C GLY A 48 -3.43 16.20 -5.89
N GLU A 49 -3.94 17.03 -4.99
CA GLU A 49 -3.20 17.40 -3.77
C GLU A 49 -2.87 16.17 -2.93
N SER A 50 -3.84 15.31 -2.70
CA SER A 50 -3.62 14.08 -1.93
C SER A 50 -2.63 13.16 -2.61
N ALA A 51 -2.74 12.98 -3.94
CA ALA A 51 -1.83 12.15 -4.70
C ALA A 51 -0.38 12.69 -4.61
N ARG A 52 -0.21 14.00 -4.74
CA ARG A 52 1.12 14.63 -4.64
C ARG A 52 1.69 14.49 -3.22
N TYR A 53 0.85 14.63 -2.20
CA TYR A 53 1.27 14.47 -0.81
C TYR A 53 1.81 13.07 -0.56
N VAL A 54 1.07 12.05 -0.97
CA VAL A 54 1.50 10.67 -0.76
C VAL A 54 2.77 10.35 -1.55
N ASN A 55 2.83 10.79 -2.80
CA ASN A 55 4.03 10.58 -3.62
C ASN A 55 5.27 11.23 -3.00
N ARG A 56 5.12 12.44 -2.48
CA ARG A 56 6.23 13.14 -1.83
C ARG A 56 6.67 12.42 -0.55
N PHE A 57 5.71 11.95 0.23
CA PHE A 57 5.99 11.20 1.44
C PHE A 57 6.78 9.93 1.13
N LEU A 58 6.40 9.21 0.09
CA LEU A 58 7.11 8.00 -0.31
C LEU A 58 8.51 8.32 -0.83
N ASP A 59 8.68 9.42 -1.56
CA ASP A 59 10.00 9.83 -2.01
C ASP A 59 10.93 10.17 -0.83
N ASP A 60 10.40 10.80 0.21
CA ASP A 60 11.17 11.08 1.42
C ASP A 60 11.60 9.77 2.10
N LEU A 61 10.73 8.76 2.13
CA LEU A 61 11.07 7.47 2.70
C LEU A 61 12.15 6.73 1.91
N ARG A 62 12.18 6.91 0.59
CA ARG A 62 13.23 6.29 -0.26
C ARG A 62 14.62 6.75 0.11
N SER A 63 14.75 7.95 0.67
CA SER A 63 16.05 8.45 1.13
C SER A 63 16.52 7.77 2.43
N LEU A 64 15.59 7.12 3.15
CA LEU A 64 15.88 6.45 4.41
C LEU A 64 16.15 4.95 4.24
N GLY A 65 15.73 4.36 3.13
CA GLY A 65 15.89 2.93 2.91
C GLY A 65 15.16 2.45 1.68
N ARG A 66 15.06 1.15 1.53
CA ARG A 66 14.41 0.51 0.39
C ARG A 66 12.95 0.19 0.74
N LEU A 67 12.02 0.79 0.00
CA LEU A 67 10.59 0.58 0.24
C LEU A 67 10.14 -0.85 -0.11
N ASP A 68 10.82 -1.53 -1.03
CA ASP A 68 10.51 -2.93 -1.33
C ASP A 68 10.87 -3.88 -0.19
N GLU A 69 11.72 -3.45 0.72
CA GLU A 69 12.09 -4.22 1.92
C GLU A 69 11.39 -3.71 3.19
N GLY A 70 10.76 -2.56 3.11
CA GLY A 70 10.11 -1.91 4.24
C GLY A 70 10.96 -0.82 4.87
N VAL A 71 10.38 0.34 5.09
CA VAL A 71 11.05 1.47 5.73
C VAL A 71 10.32 1.77 7.04
N LEU A 72 11.05 1.84 8.14
CA LEU A 72 10.50 2.13 9.45
C LEU A 72 10.40 3.63 9.67
N ILE A 73 9.22 4.09 10.07
CA ILE A 73 9.00 5.45 10.57
C ILE A 73 9.12 5.37 12.09
N GLU A 74 10.29 5.73 12.62
CA GLU A 74 10.64 5.48 14.02
C GLU A 74 9.69 6.15 15.02
N ASP A 75 9.26 7.37 14.73
CA ASP A 75 8.44 8.16 15.64
C ASP A 75 7.12 7.47 15.99
N ILE A 76 6.56 6.69 15.07
CA ILE A 76 5.27 6.02 15.26
C ILE A 76 5.37 4.51 15.18
N ASP A 77 6.57 3.96 15.02
CA ASP A 77 6.79 2.52 14.90
C ASP A 77 5.92 1.89 13.81
N GLN A 78 5.81 2.57 12.67
CA GLN A 78 5.05 2.10 11.51
C GLN A 78 6.01 1.82 10.37
N THR A 79 5.83 0.68 9.68
CA THR A 79 6.61 0.43 8.46
C THR A 79 5.74 0.67 7.23
N ILE A 80 6.40 1.08 6.14
CA ILE A 80 5.79 1.21 4.83
C ILE A 80 6.55 0.28 3.89
N THR A 81 5.84 -0.62 3.22
CA THR A 81 6.41 -1.54 2.26
C THR A 81 5.65 -1.46 0.96
N ILE A 82 6.38 -1.41 -0.15
CA ILE A 82 5.80 -1.44 -1.49
C ILE A 82 6.03 -2.82 -2.09
N LEU A 83 4.96 -3.45 -2.59
CA LEU A 83 5.07 -4.69 -3.31
C LEU A 83 5.32 -4.39 -4.79
N THR A 84 6.52 -4.73 -5.27
CA THR A 84 6.96 -4.46 -6.63
C THR A 84 6.43 -5.46 -7.64
N GLN A 85 6.05 -6.65 -7.16
CA GLN A 85 5.39 -7.67 -7.96
C GLN A 85 4.13 -8.11 -7.25
N GLU A 86 3.04 -8.19 -8.01
CA GLU A 86 1.77 -8.63 -7.48
C GLU A 86 1.57 -10.11 -7.78
N ASP A 87 1.28 -10.89 -6.76
CA ASP A 87 0.89 -12.27 -6.93
C ASP A 87 -0.60 -12.29 -7.25
N THR A 88 -0.93 -12.60 -8.50
CA THR A 88 -2.32 -12.64 -8.96
C THR A 88 -2.94 -14.04 -8.88
N GLN A 89 -2.19 -15.06 -8.46
CA GLN A 89 -2.67 -16.43 -8.43
C GLN A 89 -3.91 -16.63 -7.54
N PRO A 90 -3.97 -16.10 -6.31
CA PRO A 90 -5.18 -16.28 -5.48
C PRO A 90 -6.43 -15.72 -6.13
N ALA A 91 -6.34 -14.55 -6.79
CA ALA A 91 -7.49 -13.96 -7.47
C ALA A 91 -7.91 -14.81 -8.68
N LYS A 92 -6.95 -15.34 -9.44
CA LYS A 92 -7.26 -16.22 -10.57
C LYS A 92 -7.96 -17.49 -10.12
N GLU A 93 -7.55 -18.06 -9.01
CA GLU A 93 -8.18 -19.26 -8.45
C GLU A 93 -9.63 -18.99 -8.04
N LEU A 94 -9.95 -17.76 -7.66
CA LEU A 94 -11.30 -17.35 -7.36
C LEU A 94 -12.11 -16.92 -8.57
N GLY A 95 -11.51 -16.96 -9.77
CA GLY A 95 -12.17 -16.60 -11.02
C GLY A 95 -12.26 -15.10 -11.26
N LEU A 96 -11.45 -14.30 -10.59
CA LEU A 96 -11.43 -12.86 -10.75
C LEU A 96 -10.59 -12.44 -11.95
N ASP A 97 -10.98 -11.33 -12.58
CA ASP A 97 -10.22 -10.75 -13.69
C ASP A 97 -9.06 -9.92 -13.14
N THR A 98 -7.86 -10.47 -13.21
CA THR A 98 -6.66 -9.81 -12.69
C THR A 98 -6.15 -8.69 -13.59
N GLY A 99 -6.79 -8.47 -14.76
CA GLY A 99 -6.50 -7.31 -15.58
C GLY A 99 -7.04 -6.02 -15.03
N LYS A 100 -7.98 -6.09 -14.08
CA LYS A 100 -8.53 -4.92 -13.42
C LYS A 100 -7.73 -4.61 -12.15
N GLY A 101 -7.42 -3.34 -11.93
CA GLY A 101 -6.61 -2.91 -10.79
C GLY A 101 -7.17 -3.38 -9.44
N ASP A 102 -8.48 -3.24 -9.23
CA ASP A 102 -9.11 -3.64 -7.97
C ASP A 102 -8.95 -5.14 -7.70
N ASN A 103 -9.08 -5.98 -8.73
CA ASN A 103 -8.89 -7.42 -8.57
C ASN A 103 -7.44 -7.78 -8.28
N ARG A 104 -6.50 -7.02 -8.83
CA ARG A 104 -5.09 -7.21 -8.51
C ARG A 104 -4.79 -6.85 -7.06
N ILE A 105 -5.41 -5.78 -6.54
CA ILE A 105 -5.28 -5.40 -5.13
C ILE A 105 -5.84 -6.50 -4.24
N ILE A 106 -6.99 -7.07 -4.59
CA ILE A 106 -7.57 -8.18 -3.85
C ILE A 106 -6.62 -9.38 -3.85
N SER A 107 -5.99 -9.69 -4.98
CA SER A 107 -5.04 -10.80 -5.06
C SER A 107 -3.84 -10.59 -4.14
N VAL A 108 -3.29 -9.38 -4.10
CA VAL A 108 -2.20 -9.03 -3.20
C VAL A 108 -2.64 -9.17 -1.75
N ALA A 109 -3.85 -8.73 -1.42
CA ALA A 109 -4.39 -8.84 -0.08
C ALA A 109 -4.51 -10.31 0.36
N LEU A 110 -4.99 -11.18 -0.52
CA LEU A 110 -5.09 -12.60 -0.24
C LEU A 110 -3.71 -13.22 -0.04
N CYS A 111 -2.75 -12.84 -0.86
CA CYS A 111 -1.37 -13.31 -0.72
C CYS A 111 -0.79 -12.89 0.63
N CYS A 112 -0.98 -11.65 1.03
CA CYS A 112 -0.50 -11.15 2.32
C CYS A 112 -1.13 -11.89 3.50
N LEU A 113 -2.43 -12.17 3.42
CA LEU A 113 -3.12 -12.92 4.47
C LEU A 113 -2.54 -14.33 4.62
N LEU A 114 -2.18 -14.98 3.51
CA LEU A 114 -1.57 -16.30 3.56
C LEU A 114 -0.19 -16.28 4.21
N TYR A 115 0.61 -15.26 3.95
CA TYR A 115 1.97 -15.18 4.48
C TYR A 115 2.05 -14.59 5.89
N THR A 116 1.08 -13.77 6.29
CA THR A 116 1.12 -13.10 7.59
C THR A 116 0.26 -13.78 8.65
N SER A 117 -0.51 -14.81 8.30
CA SER A 117 -1.38 -15.48 9.25
C SER A 117 -0.63 -16.06 10.44
N ASP A 118 0.54 -16.62 10.21
CA ASP A 118 1.36 -17.20 11.28
C ASP A 118 1.88 -16.13 12.24
N ALA A 119 2.26 -14.99 11.71
CA ALA A 119 2.72 -13.86 12.53
C ALA A 119 1.56 -13.24 13.31
N ALA A 120 0.35 -13.24 12.74
CA ALA A 120 -0.82 -12.67 13.39
C ALA A 120 -1.30 -13.51 14.57
N ASP A 121 -1.00 -14.80 14.61
CA ASP A 121 -1.38 -15.70 15.67
C ASP A 121 -0.50 -15.56 16.92
N GLU A 122 0.57 -14.83 16.79
CA GLU A 122 1.45 -14.56 17.90
C GLU A 122 1.01 -13.31 18.66
#